data_713a8a5563dc03c6a3b7e987385df356
#
_entry.id   713a8a5563dc03c6a3b7e987385df356
#
_cell.length_a   1.000
_cell.length_b   1.000
_cell.length_c   1.000
_cell.angle_alpha   90.00
_cell.angle_beta   90.00
_cell.angle_gamma   90.00
#
_symmetry.space_group_name_H-M   'P 1'
#
loop_
_entity.id
_entity.type
_entity.pdbx_description
1 polymer ?
#
loop_
_entity_poly.entity_id
_entity_poly.type
_entity_poly.pdbx_seq_one_letter_code
_entity_poly.pdbx_strand_id
1 'polypeptide(L)'
;FYLFLRNFVSYCIMMERIKIRKLLSQPPVSETVLVKGWVRTKRGNKNVAFIALNDGSTINNIQVVAETSSFSETLLKDITTGACLAVTGKLVESQGKEQSVEIIASSIEVYGKCDAETYPLQKKGHSMEFLREIAHLRFRTNTFSAVFRIRHSMAFAIHKFFNDKGFYYLH
;
A
#
# COMPACT_ATOMS: atom_id res chain seq x y z
N PHE A 1 31.23 -0.76 -31.51
CA PHE A 1 31.18 -0.08 -30.21
C PHE A 1 29.85 0.67 -30.01
N TYR A 2 29.33 1.36 -31.03
CA TYR A 2 28.06 2.11 -30.95
C TYR A 2 26.81 1.25 -30.87
N LEU A 3 26.79 0.04 -31.41
CA LEU A 3 25.67 -0.92 -31.29
C LEU A 3 25.61 -1.56 -29.89
N PHE A 4 26.73 -1.68 -29.20
CA PHE A 4 26.78 -2.25 -27.84
C PHE A 4 26.24 -1.27 -26.79
N LEU A 5 26.46 0.02 -26.97
CA LEU A 5 25.92 1.08 -26.10
C LEU A 5 24.40 1.28 -26.24
N ARG A 6 23.83 1.00 -27.42
CA ARG A 6 22.40 1.14 -27.66
C ARG A 6 21.57 0.05 -26.98
N ASN A 7 22.14 -1.13 -26.76
CA ASN A 7 21.51 -2.24 -26.03
C ASN A 7 21.66 -2.11 -24.52
N PHE A 8 22.60 -1.31 -24.01
CA PHE A 8 22.80 -1.11 -22.57
C PHE A 8 21.90 -0.01 -21.99
N VAL A 9 21.48 0.96 -22.80
CA VAL A 9 20.57 2.05 -22.40
C VAL A 9 19.10 1.61 -22.38
N SER A 10 18.77 0.47 -23.01
CA SER A 10 17.40 -0.09 -23.05
C SER A 10 16.98 -0.84 -21.78
N TYR A 11 17.80 -0.90 -20.73
CA TYR A 11 17.59 -1.80 -19.60
C TYR A 11 17.33 -1.16 -18.23
N CYS A 12 16.90 0.08 -18.19
CA CYS A 12 16.44 0.65 -16.92
C CYS A 12 15.30 1.66 -17.10
N ILE A 13 14.23 1.25 -17.77
CA ILE A 13 12.93 1.87 -17.44
C ILE A 13 12.55 1.25 -16.09
N MET A 14 13.05 1.86 -15.02
CA MET A 14 12.56 1.52 -13.68
C MET A 14 11.07 1.83 -13.68
N MET A 15 10.26 0.77 -13.59
CA MET A 15 8.80 0.92 -13.53
C MET A 15 8.45 1.87 -12.39
N GLU A 16 7.79 2.98 -12.72
CA GLU A 16 7.42 3.97 -11.71
C GLU A 16 6.34 3.41 -10.79
N ARG A 17 6.51 3.62 -9.48
CA ARG A 17 5.52 3.24 -8.48
C ARG A 17 4.22 4.03 -8.69
N ILE A 18 3.10 3.34 -8.75
CA ILE A 18 1.76 3.93 -8.79
C ILE A 18 1.15 3.92 -7.38
N LYS A 19 0.54 5.04 -6.96
CA LYS A 19 -0.18 5.12 -5.68
C LYS A 19 -1.47 4.29 -5.73
N ILE A 20 -1.75 3.55 -4.65
CA ILE A 20 -2.97 2.72 -4.54
C ILE A 20 -4.24 3.55 -4.75
N ARG A 21 -4.29 4.79 -4.25
CA ARG A 21 -5.42 5.70 -4.51
C ARG A 21 -5.70 5.88 -6.00
N LYS A 22 -4.65 6.04 -6.83
CA LYS A 22 -4.80 6.21 -8.28
C LYS A 22 -5.33 4.94 -8.94
N LEU A 23 -4.81 3.77 -8.54
CA LEU A 23 -5.28 2.48 -9.06
C LEU A 23 -6.75 2.20 -8.75
N LEU A 24 -7.21 2.60 -7.55
CA LEU A 24 -8.60 2.40 -7.14
C LEU A 24 -9.57 3.41 -7.76
N SER A 25 -9.10 4.63 -8.11
CA SER A 25 -9.95 5.66 -8.73
C SER A 25 -9.99 5.62 -10.24
N GLN A 26 -8.89 5.24 -10.88
CA GLN A 26 -8.71 5.18 -12.32
C GLN A 26 -7.87 3.96 -12.68
N PRO A 27 -8.44 2.75 -12.61
CA PRO A 27 -7.67 1.53 -12.81
C PRO A 27 -7.21 1.37 -14.25
N PRO A 28 -5.91 1.26 -14.52
CA PRO A 28 -5.39 0.84 -15.82
C PRO A 28 -5.48 -0.69 -15.91
N VAL A 29 -6.70 -1.20 -16.07
CA VAL A 29 -6.96 -2.65 -16.14
C VAL A 29 -6.16 -3.27 -17.28
N SER A 30 -5.61 -4.45 -17.03
CA SER A 30 -4.74 -5.23 -17.92
C SER A 30 -3.30 -4.71 -18.04
N GLU A 31 -2.93 -3.59 -17.44
CA GLU A 31 -1.55 -3.12 -17.39
C GLU A 31 -0.76 -3.78 -16.24
N THR A 32 0.56 -3.87 -16.44
CA THR A 32 1.48 -4.24 -15.37
C THR A 32 1.79 -3.02 -14.52
N VAL A 33 1.61 -3.13 -13.22
CA VAL A 33 1.78 -2.03 -12.25
C VAL A 33 2.79 -2.41 -11.17
N LEU A 34 3.49 -1.40 -10.65
CA LEU A 34 4.33 -1.51 -9.45
C LEU A 34 3.68 -0.74 -8.31
N VAL A 35 3.40 -1.44 -7.21
CA VAL A 35 2.93 -0.84 -5.96
C VAL A 35 3.92 -1.13 -4.84
N LYS A 36 4.04 -0.18 -3.89
CA LYS A 36 4.86 -0.34 -2.68
C LYS A 36 4.02 0.05 -1.48
N GLY A 37 4.03 -0.76 -0.43
CA GLY A 37 3.22 -0.48 0.75
C GLY A 37 3.43 -1.49 1.87
N TRP A 38 2.59 -1.40 2.88
CA TRP A 38 2.61 -2.26 4.06
C TRP A 38 1.46 -3.26 4.01
N VAL A 39 1.77 -4.49 4.41
CA VAL A 39 0.78 -5.55 4.56
C VAL A 39 -0.17 -5.22 5.72
N ARG A 40 -1.46 -5.15 5.42
CA ARG A 40 -2.51 -4.99 6.42
C ARG A 40 -3.01 -6.34 6.93
N THR A 41 -3.25 -7.26 6.00
CA THR A 41 -3.63 -8.63 6.31
C THR A 41 -3.11 -9.56 5.22
N LYS A 42 -2.83 -10.80 5.61
CA LYS A 42 -2.59 -11.91 4.70
C LYS A 42 -3.55 -13.03 5.05
N ARG A 43 -4.17 -13.61 4.04
CA ARG A 43 -5.04 -14.78 4.12
C ARG A 43 -4.82 -15.65 2.90
N GLY A 44 -5.23 -16.88 2.94
CA GLY A 44 -5.12 -17.77 1.78
C GLY A 44 -5.13 -19.23 2.17
N ASN A 45 -4.81 -20.05 1.22
CA ASN A 45 -4.70 -21.50 1.34
C ASN A 45 -3.34 -21.96 0.78
N LYS A 46 -3.18 -23.28 0.56
CA LYS A 46 -1.95 -23.87 0.03
C LYS A 46 -1.60 -23.39 -1.40
N ASN A 47 -2.58 -22.94 -2.17
CA ASN A 47 -2.42 -22.61 -3.58
C ASN A 47 -2.32 -21.12 -3.84
N VAL A 48 -3.01 -20.28 -3.04
CA VAL A 48 -3.12 -18.84 -3.29
C VAL A 48 -3.05 -18.08 -1.97
N ALA A 49 -2.25 -17.02 -1.95
CA ALA A 49 -2.18 -16.03 -0.88
C ALA A 49 -2.83 -14.71 -1.33
N PHE A 50 -3.75 -14.19 -0.53
CA PHE A 50 -4.38 -12.89 -0.67
C PHE A 50 -3.76 -11.92 0.31
N ILE A 51 -3.12 -10.87 -0.19
CA ILE A 51 -2.40 -9.89 0.62
C ILE A 51 -3.09 -8.54 0.44
N ALA A 52 -3.63 -7.98 1.52
CA ALA A 52 -4.15 -6.62 1.52
C ALA A 52 -2.99 -5.64 1.74
N LEU A 53 -2.69 -4.82 0.75
CA LEU A 53 -1.59 -3.85 0.76
C LEU A 53 -2.12 -2.43 0.85
N ASN A 54 -1.47 -1.59 1.68
CA ASN A 54 -1.81 -0.17 1.84
C ASN A 54 -0.53 0.68 1.80
N ASP A 55 -0.56 1.76 1.03
CA ASP A 55 0.56 2.71 0.90
C ASP A 55 0.34 4.04 1.62
N GLY A 56 -0.75 4.17 2.37
CA GLY A 56 -1.14 5.39 3.06
C GLY A 56 -1.82 6.44 2.18
N SER A 57 -1.86 6.29 0.85
CA SER A 57 -2.49 7.27 -0.04
C SER A 57 -4.03 7.26 0.04
N THR A 58 -4.60 6.16 0.51
CA THR A 58 -6.03 5.98 0.75
C THR A 58 -6.28 5.17 2.01
N ILE A 59 -7.51 5.19 2.52
CA ILE A 59 -7.96 4.34 3.62
C ILE A 59 -8.17 2.89 3.17
N ASN A 60 -8.50 2.69 1.89
CA ASN A 60 -8.74 1.40 1.29
C ASN A 60 -7.43 0.69 0.96
N ASN A 61 -7.48 -0.63 0.94
CA ASN A 61 -6.36 -1.46 0.54
C ASN A 61 -6.53 -1.93 -0.91
N ILE A 62 -5.43 -2.30 -1.55
CA ILE A 62 -5.50 -3.09 -2.78
C ILE A 62 -5.21 -4.55 -2.45
N GLN A 63 -5.96 -5.47 -3.04
CA GLN A 63 -5.68 -6.89 -2.91
C GLN A 63 -4.63 -7.31 -3.90
N VAL A 64 -3.63 -8.01 -3.40
CA VAL A 64 -2.63 -8.72 -4.20
C VAL A 64 -2.91 -10.20 -4.10
N VAL A 65 -3.00 -10.85 -5.26
CA VAL A 65 -3.19 -12.29 -5.39
C VAL A 65 -1.84 -12.90 -5.80
N ALA A 66 -1.31 -13.76 -4.96
CA ALA A 66 -0.03 -14.44 -5.19
C ALA A 66 -0.25 -15.95 -5.25
N GLU A 67 0.03 -16.56 -6.38
CA GLU A 67 0.05 -18.02 -6.51
C GLU A 67 1.25 -18.57 -5.74
N THR A 68 1.01 -19.43 -4.76
CA THR A 68 2.05 -19.92 -3.86
C THR A 68 3.13 -20.74 -4.57
N SER A 69 2.78 -21.40 -5.68
CA SER A 69 3.71 -22.13 -6.53
C SER A 69 4.74 -21.25 -7.25
N SER A 70 4.43 -19.96 -7.43
CA SER A 70 5.29 -18.99 -8.14
C SER A 70 6.32 -18.32 -7.24
N PHE A 71 6.23 -18.52 -5.93
CA PHE A 71 7.08 -17.84 -4.94
C PHE A 71 7.71 -18.82 -3.96
N SER A 72 8.91 -18.52 -3.47
CA SER A 72 9.57 -19.36 -2.48
C SER A 72 8.81 -19.35 -1.15
N GLU A 73 8.83 -20.48 -0.45
CA GLU A 73 8.20 -20.61 0.87
C GLU A 73 8.78 -19.62 1.88
N THR A 74 10.08 -19.34 1.80
CA THR A 74 10.77 -18.35 2.64
C THR A 74 10.23 -16.93 2.41
N LEU A 75 10.06 -16.52 1.15
CA LEU A 75 9.45 -15.22 0.81
C LEU A 75 8.03 -15.12 1.36
N LEU A 76 7.23 -16.17 1.15
CA LEU A 76 5.85 -16.19 1.63
C LEU A 76 5.77 -16.14 3.16
N LYS A 77 6.71 -16.72 3.90
CA LYS A 77 6.79 -16.62 5.37
C LYS A 77 7.14 -15.21 5.84
N ASP A 78 7.97 -14.48 5.10
CA ASP A 78 8.36 -13.10 5.41
C ASP A 78 7.22 -12.08 5.17
N ILE A 79 6.19 -12.45 4.41
CA ILE A 79 5.00 -11.60 4.18
C ILE A 79 4.06 -11.72 5.37
N THR A 80 4.31 -10.93 6.39
CA THR A 80 3.52 -10.85 7.62
C THR A 80 2.81 -9.50 7.74
N THR A 81 1.83 -9.39 8.65
CA THR A 81 1.17 -8.10 8.95
C THR A 81 2.22 -7.07 9.39
N GLY A 82 2.22 -5.91 8.75
CA GLY A 82 3.20 -4.85 9.00
C GLY A 82 4.45 -4.89 8.11
N ALA A 83 4.74 -6.00 7.43
CA ALA A 83 5.85 -6.09 6.49
C ALA A 83 5.69 -5.07 5.34
N CYS A 84 6.81 -4.54 4.85
CA CYS A 84 6.85 -3.60 3.73
C CYS A 84 7.23 -4.34 2.44
N LEU A 85 6.40 -4.21 1.42
CA LEU A 85 6.56 -4.92 0.15
C LEU A 85 6.61 -3.96 -1.03
N ALA A 86 7.34 -4.37 -2.08
CA ALA A 86 7.11 -3.94 -3.45
C ALA A 86 6.49 -5.11 -4.22
N VAL A 87 5.43 -4.83 -4.96
CA VAL A 87 4.72 -5.83 -5.75
C VAL A 87 4.58 -5.35 -7.18
N THR A 88 5.08 -6.15 -8.11
CA THR A 88 4.83 -5.97 -9.54
C THR A 88 3.84 -7.04 -9.99
N GLY A 89 2.86 -6.65 -10.77
CA GLY A 89 1.86 -7.59 -11.26
C GLY A 89 0.85 -6.95 -12.19
N LYS A 90 0.01 -7.79 -12.78
CA LYS A 90 -1.05 -7.36 -13.68
C LYS A 90 -2.27 -6.90 -12.89
N LEU A 91 -2.75 -5.69 -13.17
CA LEU A 91 -4.00 -5.20 -12.60
C LEU A 91 -5.18 -5.82 -13.36
N VAL A 92 -6.10 -6.45 -12.64
CA VAL A 92 -7.28 -7.11 -13.19
C VAL A 92 -8.54 -6.66 -12.43
N GLU A 93 -9.70 -6.84 -13.07
CA GLU A 93 -10.98 -6.69 -12.37
C GLU A 93 -11.11 -7.76 -11.29
N SER A 94 -11.54 -7.36 -10.10
CA SER A 94 -11.72 -8.30 -9.00
C SER A 94 -13.02 -9.08 -9.17
N GLN A 95 -12.96 -10.37 -8.88
CA GLN A 95 -14.16 -11.20 -8.78
C GLN A 95 -14.87 -11.06 -7.42
N GLY A 96 -14.26 -10.36 -6.48
CA GLY A 96 -14.79 -10.13 -5.14
C GLY A 96 -15.77 -8.95 -5.07
N LYS A 97 -16.78 -9.05 -4.21
CA LYS A 97 -17.83 -8.02 -4.07
C LYS A 97 -17.36 -6.70 -3.42
N GLU A 98 -16.23 -6.72 -2.72
CA GLU A 98 -15.80 -5.59 -1.88
C GLU A 98 -14.77 -4.66 -2.53
N GLN A 99 -14.26 -5.03 -3.71
CA GLN A 99 -13.25 -4.24 -4.42
C GLN A 99 -13.39 -4.37 -5.93
N SER A 100 -13.07 -3.31 -6.66
CA SER A 100 -13.22 -3.27 -8.12
C SER A 100 -12.06 -3.94 -8.86
N VAL A 101 -10.85 -3.87 -8.31
CA VAL A 101 -9.63 -4.36 -8.96
C VAL A 101 -8.71 -5.05 -7.97
N GLU A 102 -7.87 -5.95 -8.49
CA GLU A 102 -6.82 -6.66 -7.75
C GLU A 102 -5.56 -6.82 -8.60
N ILE A 103 -4.43 -7.10 -7.97
CA ILE A 103 -3.14 -7.30 -8.64
C ILE A 103 -2.80 -8.78 -8.61
N ILE A 104 -2.67 -9.40 -9.77
CA ILE A 104 -2.06 -10.73 -9.89
C ILE A 104 -0.54 -10.54 -9.87
N ALA A 105 0.09 -10.94 -8.78
CA ALA A 105 1.51 -10.72 -8.57
C ALA A 105 2.37 -11.57 -9.52
N SER A 106 3.29 -10.91 -10.22
CA SER A 106 4.37 -11.57 -10.97
C SER A 106 5.70 -11.55 -10.21
N SER A 107 5.90 -10.53 -9.36
CA SER A 107 7.08 -10.41 -8.49
C SER A 107 6.71 -9.74 -7.17
N ILE A 108 7.29 -10.22 -6.08
CA ILE A 108 7.16 -9.64 -4.75
C ILE A 108 8.56 -9.51 -4.15
N GLU A 109 8.89 -8.32 -3.68
CA GLU A 109 10.12 -8.03 -2.95
C GLU A 109 9.78 -7.53 -1.54
N VAL A 110 10.41 -8.10 -0.52
CA VAL A 110 10.23 -7.68 0.87
C VAL A 110 11.30 -6.64 1.21
N TYR A 111 10.91 -5.38 1.35
CA TYR A 111 11.79 -4.29 1.75
C TYR A 111 12.05 -4.24 3.26
N GLY A 112 11.07 -4.68 4.04
CA GLY A 112 11.18 -4.73 5.49
C GLY A 112 10.32 -5.85 6.05
N LYS A 113 10.97 -6.75 6.79
CA LYS A 113 10.26 -7.79 7.53
C LYS A 113 9.60 -7.18 8.76
N CYS A 114 8.54 -7.83 9.23
CA CYS A 114 7.88 -7.49 10.47
C CYS A 114 7.56 -8.77 11.23
N ASP A 115 7.94 -8.83 12.50
CA ASP A 115 7.58 -9.96 13.34
C ASP A 115 6.08 -9.91 13.66
N ALA A 116 5.35 -10.95 13.26
CA ALA A 116 3.92 -11.03 13.45
C ALA A 116 3.52 -11.15 14.93
N GLU A 117 4.38 -11.65 15.80
CA GLU A 117 4.08 -11.85 17.22
C GLU A 117 4.23 -10.54 18.02
N THR A 118 5.24 -9.76 17.70
CA THR A 118 5.55 -8.51 18.41
C THR A 118 4.90 -7.27 17.81
N TYR A 119 4.40 -7.34 16.56
CA TYR A 119 3.74 -6.20 15.93
C TYR A 119 2.41 -5.85 16.62
N PRO A 120 2.27 -4.62 17.19
CA PRO A 120 1.16 -4.32 18.08
C PRO A 120 -0.20 -4.20 17.37
N LEU A 121 -0.22 -3.86 16.08
CA LEU A 121 -1.47 -3.75 15.31
C LEU A 121 -1.89 -5.10 14.71
N GLN A 122 -2.41 -5.95 15.54
CA GLN A 122 -2.94 -7.25 15.13
C GLN A 122 -4.29 -7.11 14.39
N LYS A 123 -4.74 -8.20 13.74
CA LYS A 123 -6.02 -8.27 13.01
C LYS A 123 -7.21 -8.36 14.01
N LYS A 124 -7.34 -7.38 14.90
CA LYS A 124 -8.44 -7.28 15.88
C LYS A 124 -8.80 -5.81 16.11
N GLY A 125 -9.92 -5.55 16.75
CA GLY A 125 -10.25 -4.22 17.24
C GLY A 125 -9.28 -3.77 18.32
N HIS A 126 -8.92 -2.50 18.32
CA HIS A 126 -8.05 -1.88 19.32
C HIS A 126 -8.80 -0.75 20.03
N SER A 127 -8.67 -0.67 21.36
CA SER A 127 -9.26 0.43 22.12
C SER A 127 -8.53 1.75 21.84
N MET A 128 -9.21 2.87 22.09
CA MET A 128 -8.61 4.19 21.91
C MET A 128 -7.44 4.45 22.86
N GLU A 129 -7.51 3.88 24.06
CA GLU A 129 -6.45 3.93 25.08
C GLU A 129 -5.19 3.26 24.54
N PHE A 130 -5.30 2.02 24.10
CA PHE A 130 -4.20 1.27 23.50
C PHE A 130 -3.59 2.01 22.31
N LEU A 131 -4.43 2.60 21.44
CA LEU A 131 -3.94 3.36 20.29
C LEU A 131 -3.23 4.68 20.67
N ARG A 132 -3.43 5.20 21.88
CA ARG A 132 -2.63 6.32 22.41
C ARG A 132 -1.25 5.85 22.88
N GLU A 133 -1.14 4.68 23.46
CA GLU A 133 0.15 4.09 23.88
C GLU A 133 1.06 3.83 22.68
N ILE A 134 0.50 3.34 21.57
CA ILE A 134 1.23 3.12 20.31
C ILE A 134 1.02 4.28 19.32
N ALA A 135 1.12 5.53 19.78
CA ALA A 135 0.79 6.73 19.03
C ALA A 135 1.44 6.81 17.64
N HIS A 136 2.67 6.32 17.48
CA HIS A 136 3.43 6.29 16.23
C HIS A 136 2.86 5.32 15.18
N LEU A 137 2.06 4.31 15.59
CA LEU A 137 1.45 3.33 14.68
C LEU A 137 -0.05 3.55 14.46
N ARG A 138 -0.72 4.34 15.32
CA ARG A 138 -2.20 4.51 15.27
C ARG A 138 -2.72 5.00 13.94
N PHE A 139 -1.91 5.76 13.16
CA PHE A 139 -2.27 6.22 11.81
C PHE A 139 -2.54 5.09 10.83
N ARG A 140 -2.01 3.91 11.08
CA ARG A 140 -2.24 2.72 10.27
C ARG A 140 -3.60 2.08 10.53
N THR A 141 -4.34 2.50 11.55
CA THR A 141 -5.72 2.07 11.79
C THR A 141 -6.69 2.89 10.94
N ASN A 142 -7.83 2.30 10.55
CA ASN A 142 -8.81 2.99 9.73
C ASN A 142 -9.38 4.22 10.45
N THR A 143 -9.69 4.10 11.75
CA THR A 143 -10.22 5.19 12.57
C THR A 143 -9.29 6.39 12.59
N PHE A 144 -8.03 6.23 12.98
CA PHE A 144 -7.09 7.35 13.03
C PHE A 144 -6.67 7.82 11.63
N SER A 145 -6.60 6.94 10.64
CA SER A 145 -6.41 7.36 9.25
C SER A 145 -7.52 8.30 8.80
N ALA A 146 -8.79 8.02 9.13
CA ALA A 146 -9.91 8.90 8.83
C ALA A 146 -9.82 10.24 9.59
N VAL A 147 -9.61 10.18 10.91
CA VAL A 147 -9.50 11.37 11.76
C VAL A 147 -8.41 12.33 11.26
N PHE A 148 -7.21 11.79 10.97
CA PHE A 148 -6.11 12.65 10.53
C PHE A 148 -6.28 13.19 9.11
N ARG A 149 -6.99 12.49 8.23
CA ARG A 149 -7.36 13.01 6.90
C ARG A 149 -8.33 14.19 7.03
N ILE A 150 -9.35 14.07 7.88
CA ILE A 150 -10.28 15.17 8.16
C ILE A 150 -9.52 16.34 8.78
N ARG A 151 -8.72 16.10 9.82
CA ARG A 151 -7.90 17.14 10.47
C ARG A 151 -7.00 17.87 9.46
N HIS A 152 -6.31 17.14 8.59
CA HIS A 152 -5.48 17.74 7.54
C HIS A 152 -6.31 18.64 6.61
N SER A 153 -7.44 18.14 6.10
CA SER A 153 -8.30 18.90 5.20
C SER A 153 -8.87 20.16 5.86
N MET A 154 -9.28 20.07 7.12
CA MET A 154 -9.78 21.24 7.88
C MET A 154 -8.69 22.28 8.13
N ALA A 155 -7.51 21.87 8.56
CA ALA A 155 -6.38 22.80 8.76
C ALA A 155 -6.04 23.52 7.45
N PHE A 156 -5.94 22.78 6.35
CA PHE A 156 -5.68 23.36 5.04
C PHE A 156 -6.79 24.32 4.60
N ALA A 157 -8.07 23.96 4.82
CA ALA A 157 -9.20 24.81 4.46
C ALA A 157 -9.19 26.14 5.24
N ILE A 158 -8.84 26.12 6.54
CA ILE A 158 -8.70 27.33 7.37
C ILE A 158 -7.58 28.21 6.83
N HIS A 159 -6.39 27.66 6.60
CA HIS A 159 -5.26 28.41 6.04
C HIS A 159 -5.60 29.01 4.68
N LYS A 160 -6.22 28.19 3.79
CA LYS A 160 -6.65 28.68 2.47
C LYS A 160 -7.66 29.81 2.57
N PHE A 161 -8.67 29.70 3.45
CA PHE A 161 -9.68 30.74 3.63
C PHE A 161 -9.05 32.09 4.02
N PHE A 162 -8.16 32.11 4.99
CA PHE A 162 -7.49 33.35 5.40
C PHE A 162 -6.53 33.86 4.34
N ASN A 163 -5.76 32.96 3.70
CA ASN A 163 -4.89 33.35 2.59
C ASN A 163 -5.66 34.01 1.44
N ASP A 164 -6.80 33.45 1.03
CA ASP A 164 -7.65 34.00 -0.05
C ASP A 164 -8.29 35.35 0.33
N LYS A 165 -8.33 35.67 1.63
CA LYS A 165 -8.77 36.96 2.15
C LYS A 165 -7.62 37.98 2.32
N GLY A 166 -6.40 37.63 1.97
CA GLY A 166 -5.23 38.50 2.05
C GLY A 166 -4.55 38.53 3.42
N PHE A 167 -4.85 37.62 4.32
CA PHE A 167 -4.14 37.47 5.59
C PHE A 167 -2.87 36.65 5.44
N TYR A 168 -1.84 37.03 6.17
CA TYR A 168 -0.59 36.29 6.27
C TYR A 168 -0.60 35.39 7.52
N TYR A 169 -0.12 34.17 7.38
CA TYR A 169 0.13 33.28 8.52
C TYR A 169 1.51 33.56 9.11
N LEU A 170 1.54 34.05 10.34
CA LEU A 170 2.77 34.33 11.10
C LEU A 170 2.80 33.46 12.35
N HIS A 171 3.94 32.80 12.62
CA HIS A 171 4.21 32.03 13.83
C HIS A 171 5.67 32.12 14.25
#